data_76ff78e51f53deea6b038988f80153df
#
_entry.id   76ff78e51f53deea6b038988f80153df
#
_cell.length_a   1.000
_cell.length_b   1.000
_cell.length_c   1.000
_cell.angle_alpha   90.00
_cell.angle_beta   90.00
_cell.angle_gamma   90.00
#
_symmetry.space_group_name_H-M   'P 1'
#
loop_
_entity.id
_entity.type
_entity.pdbx_description
1 polymer ?
#
loop_
_entity_poly.entity_id
_entity_poly.type
_entity_poly.pdbx_seq_one_letter_code
_entity_poly.pdbx_strand_id
1 'polypeptide(L)'
;MKKLVVLFTAFVLLTLNQAFAYRAADFSSDAKIIAAINLLEQTGEVDVLRNLKKNAVQVSFDDLTSYTYNANKAFAVSTYNRYGTRVIMINSLYRNAPVEQIACLVAHESMHVKRVADLEEETIATQKEAATWTRLKVASKAYPDTKLTRRLDKLSGMYMASSNGNNIIQNKIANNGFYRAQLGLN
;
A
#
# COMPACT_ATOMS: atom_id res chain seq x y z
N MET A 1 32.76 -29.68 17.92
CA MET A 1 32.61 -28.82 16.74
C MET A 1 31.12 -28.61 16.30
N LYS A 2 30.25 -29.64 16.29
CA LYS A 2 28.82 -29.50 15.86
C LYS A 2 28.02 -28.50 16.68
N LYS A 3 28.21 -28.37 17.99
CA LYS A 3 27.47 -27.38 18.84
C LYS A 3 27.86 -25.92 18.57
N LEU A 4 29.10 -25.66 18.18
CA LEU A 4 29.58 -24.31 17.85
C LEU A 4 28.97 -23.78 16.53
N VAL A 5 28.81 -24.67 15.53
CA VAL A 5 28.21 -24.32 14.24
C VAL A 5 26.74 -23.96 14.38
N VAL A 6 25.99 -24.68 15.21
CA VAL A 6 24.56 -24.42 15.47
C VAL A 6 24.37 -23.06 16.17
N LEU A 7 25.24 -22.72 17.13
CA LEU A 7 25.17 -21.44 17.83
C LEU A 7 25.47 -20.26 16.88
N PHE A 8 26.46 -20.43 15.98
CA PHE A 8 26.82 -19.39 15.02
C PHE A 8 25.74 -19.15 13.97
N THR A 9 25.10 -20.22 13.46
CA THR A 9 23.97 -20.11 12.52
C THR A 9 22.76 -19.45 13.17
N ALA A 10 22.42 -19.78 14.42
CA ALA A 10 21.35 -19.15 15.16
C ALA A 10 21.62 -17.65 15.43
N PHE A 11 22.86 -17.30 15.73
CA PHE A 11 23.26 -15.89 15.95
C PHE A 11 23.21 -15.09 14.66
N VAL A 12 23.65 -15.64 13.52
CA VAL A 12 23.58 -14.98 12.21
C VAL A 12 22.12 -14.79 11.77
N LEU A 13 21.24 -15.77 12.00
CA LEU A 13 19.81 -15.64 11.71
C LEU A 13 19.13 -14.58 12.60
N LEU A 14 19.50 -14.47 13.87
CA LEU A 14 19.00 -13.44 14.78
C LEU A 14 19.48 -12.04 14.39
N THR A 15 20.73 -11.88 13.98
CA THR A 15 21.29 -10.57 13.56
C THR A 15 20.74 -10.12 12.21
N LEU A 16 20.47 -11.05 11.28
CA LEU A 16 19.81 -10.72 10.00
C LEU A 16 18.38 -10.24 10.21
N ASN A 17 17.63 -10.81 11.16
CA ASN A 17 16.29 -10.34 11.49
C ASN A 17 16.27 -8.96 12.15
N GLN A 18 17.30 -8.59 12.93
CA GLN A 18 17.38 -7.26 13.52
C GLN A 18 17.77 -6.15 12.52
N ALA A 19 18.49 -6.49 11.45
CA ALA A 19 18.87 -5.52 10.42
C ALA A 19 17.66 -4.97 9.61
N PHE A 20 16.49 -5.61 9.71
CA PHE A 20 15.24 -5.22 9.05
C PHE A 20 14.10 -4.88 10.03
N ALA A 21 14.40 -4.69 11.31
CA ALA A 21 13.39 -4.29 12.29
C ALA A 21 12.90 -2.87 11.96
N TYR A 22 11.86 -2.76 11.14
CA TYR A 22 11.09 -1.54 10.98
C TYR A 22 10.16 -1.42 12.19
N ARG A 23 10.10 -0.22 12.75
CA ARG A 23 9.01 0.08 13.66
C ARG A 23 7.95 0.83 12.86
N ALA A 24 6.74 0.30 12.79
CA ALA A 24 5.64 0.97 12.10
C ALA A 24 5.40 2.39 12.64
N ALA A 25 5.74 2.64 13.92
CA ALA A 25 5.72 3.94 14.55
C ALA A 25 6.72 4.96 13.96
N ASP A 26 7.72 4.51 13.19
CA ASP A 26 8.64 5.41 12.49
C ASP A 26 7.94 6.09 11.28
N PHE A 27 6.85 5.51 10.79
CA PHE A 27 6.10 5.99 9.63
C PHE A 27 4.81 6.73 9.97
N SER A 28 4.25 6.53 11.16
CA SER A 28 2.99 7.16 11.58
C SER A 28 2.88 7.23 13.10
N SER A 29 2.16 8.22 13.60
CA SER A 29 1.70 8.29 14.99
C SER A 29 0.25 7.78 15.18
N ASP A 30 -0.47 7.49 14.10
CA ASP A 30 -1.85 6.99 14.16
C ASP A 30 -1.86 5.47 14.41
N ALA A 31 -2.52 5.05 15.48
CA ALA A 31 -2.54 3.65 15.91
C ALA A 31 -3.10 2.69 14.85
N LYS A 32 -4.08 3.12 14.04
CA LYS A 32 -4.65 2.28 12.99
C LYS A 32 -3.70 2.14 11.81
N ILE A 33 -2.98 3.20 11.44
CA ILE A 33 -1.95 3.14 10.39
C ILE A 33 -0.78 2.28 10.85
N ILE A 34 -0.35 2.42 12.11
CA ILE A 34 0.66 1.55 12.71
C ILE A 34 0.23 0.07 12.63
N ALA A 35 -1.02 -0.23 12.99
CA ALA A 35 -1.55 -1.60 12.88
C ALA A 35 -1.56 -2.10 11.43
N ALA A 36 -1.90 -1.25 10.45
CA ALA A 36 -1.88 -1.59 9.04
C ALA A 36 -0.46 -1.88 8.53
N ILE A 37 0.54 -1.09 8.93
CA ILE A 37 1.94 -1.30 8.55
C ILE A 37 2.50 -2.58 9.21
N ASN A 38 2.16 -2.84 10.49
CA ASN A 38 2.53 -4.09 11.16
C ASN A 38 1.90 -5.31 10.46
N LEU A 39 0.67 -5.18 9.97
CA LEU A 39 0.01 -6.25 9.21
C LEU A 39 0.74 -6.52 7.88
N LEU A 40 1.19 -5.48 7.18
CA LEU A 40 2.02 -5.63 5.97
C LEU A 40 3.36 -6.32 6.27
N GLU A 41 3.99 -6.02 7.41
CA GLU A 41 5.20 -6.69 7.87
C GLU A 41 4.95 -8.18 8.14
N GLN A 42 3.91 -8.49 8.92
CA GLN A 42 3.53 -9.86 9.27
C GLN A 42 3.20 -10.73 8.05
N THR A 43 2.69 -10.12 6.99
CA THR A 43 2.34 -10.80 5.74
C THR A 43 3.45 -10.79 4.70
N GLY A 44 4.63 -10.27 5.05
CA GLY A 44 5.83 -10.34 4.21
C GLY A 44 5.83 -9.37 3.02
N GLU A 45 5.15 -8.22 3.13
CA GLU A 45 5.14 -7.16 2.10
C GLU A 45 6.46 -6.35 2.12
N VAL A 46 7.58 -7.02 1.87
CA VAL A 46 8.94 -6.48 2.02
C VAL A 46 9.20 -5.28 1.11
N ASP A 47 8.66 -5.28 -0.10
CA ASP A 47 8.79 -4.18 -1.07
C ASP A 47 8.08 -2.91 -0.60
N VAL A 48 6.88 -3.05 -0.02
CA VAL A 48 6.15 -1.93 0.59
C VAL A 48 6.98 -1.29 1.70
N LEU A 49 7.44 -2.10 2.65
CA LEU A 49 8.23 -1.62 3.78
C LEU A 49 9.57 -0.99 3.35
N ARG A 50 10.20 -1.56 2.33
CA ARG A 50 11.42 -1.01 1.73
C ARG A 50 11.17 0.38 1.13
N ASN A 51 10.07 0.55 0.41
CA ASN A 51 9.71 1.82 -0.20
C ASN A 51 9.37 2.89 0.84
N LEU A 52 8.64 2.53 1.90
CA LEU A 52 8.36 3.43 3.03
C LEU A 52 9.67 3.90 3.67
N LYS A 53 10.60 2.98 3.95
CA LYS A 53 11.89 3.30 4.59
C LYS A 53 12.80 4.13 3.69
N LYS A 54 13.01 3.69 2.43
CA LYS A 54 13.92 4.33 1.49
C LYS A 54 13.61 5.81 1.30
N ASN A 55 12.35 6.17 1.37
CA ASN A 55 11.88 7.53 1.13
C ASN A 55 11.52 8.27 2.44
N ALA A 56 11.79 7.70 3.60
CA ALA A 56 11.42 8.25 4.92
C ALA A 56 9.95 8.73 4.94
N VAL A 57 9.06 7.91 4.37
CA VAL A 57 7.66 8.29 4.12
C VAL A 57 6.92 8.45 5.44
N GLN A 58 6.17 9.55 5.57
CA GLN A 58 5.20 9.73 6.66
C GLN A 58 3.81 9.38 6.15
N VAL A 59 3.05 8.63 6.94
CA VAL A 59 1.69 8.19 6.61
C VAL A 59 0.71 8.77 7.63
N SER A 60 -0.33 9.44 7.15
CA SER A 60 -1.35 10.07 8.00
C SER A 60 -2.75 9.90 7.42
N PHE A 61 -3.77 10.10 8.25
CA PHE A 61 -5.11 10.45 7.77
C PHE A 61 -5.21 11.95 7.59
N ASP A 62 -5.75 12.37 6.45
CA ASP A 62 -5.90 13.79 6.14
C ASP A 62 -7.17 14.07 5.33
N ASP A 63 -7.63 15.30 5.33
CA ASP A 63 -8.71 15.74 4.45
C ASP A 63 -8.14 16.06 3.06
N LEU A 64 -8.43 15.19 2.10
CA LEU A 64 -7.90 15.31 0.75
C LEU A 64 -8.60 16.38 -0.10
N THR A 65 -9.61 17.11 0.41
CA THR A 65 -10.35 18.10 -0.37
C THR A 65 -9.48 19.24 -0.89
N SER A 66 -8.39 19.55 -0.18
CA SER A 66 -7.40 20.55 -0.57
C SER A 66 -6.29 20.05 -1.50
N TYR A 67 -6.17 18.73 -1.71
CA TYR A 67 -5.03 18.13 -2.43
C TYR A 67 -5.36 17.59 -3.81
N THR A 68 -6.63 17.30 -4.10
CA THR A 68 -7.05 16.74 -5.38
C THR A 68 -8.33 17.41 -5.90
N TYR A 69 -8.44 17.54 -7.22
CA TYR A 69 -9.63 18.07 -7.88
C TYR A 69 -10.90 17.22 -7.60
N ASN A 70 -10.75 15.93 -7.30
CA ASN A 70 -11.82 15.00 -6.99
C ASN A 70 -11.56 14.29 -5.63
N ALA A 71 -11.25 15.05 -4.60
CA ALA A 71 -10.83 14.52 -3.29
C ALA A 71 -11.79 13.49 -2.68
N ASN A 72 -13.10 13.72 -2.82
CA ASN A 72 -14.12 12.76 -2.38
C ASN A 72 -14.11 11.44 -3.17
N LYS A 73 -13.35 11.34 -4.27
CA LYS A 73 -13.12 10.11 -5.03
C LYS A 73 -11.76 9.46 -4.70
N ALA A 74 -10.80 10.21 -4.18
CA ALA A 74 -9.49 9.68 -3.80
C ALA A 74 -9.59 8.94 -2.47
N PHE A 75 -9.07 7.72 -2.42
CA PHE A 75 -8.96 6.91 -1.21
C PHE A 75 -7.70 7.28 -0.41
N ALA A 76 -6.61 7.51 -1.11
CA ALA A 76 -5.34 7.98 -0.59
C ALA A 76 -4.58 8.72 -1.70
N VAL A 77 -3.50 9.41 -1.35
CA VAL A 77 -2.56 10.02 -2.28
C VAL A 77 -1.14 9.96 -1.74
N SER A 78 -0.18 9.76 -2.63
CA SER A 78 1.25 9.93 -2.36
C SER A 78 1.73 11.24 -2.99
N THR A 79 2.36 12.10 -2.19
CA THR A 79 2.85 13.41 -2.65
C THR A 79 4.09 13.83 -1.87
N TYR A 80 4.57 15.04 -2.10
CA TYR A 80 5.71 15.62 -1.39
C TYR A 80 5.23 16.84 -0.59
N ASN A 81 5.66 16.91 0.67
CA ASN A 81 5.42 18.10 1.48
C ASN A 81 6.34 19.25 1.05
N ARG A 82 6.16 20.42 1.67
CA ARG A 82 6.96 21.64 1.37
C ARG A 82 8.47 21.48 1.59
N TYR A 83 8.90 20.45 2.31
CA TYR A 83 10.32 20.15 2.57
C TYR A 83 10.89 19.11 1.61
N GLY A 84 10.10 18.65 0.63
CA GLY A 84 10.50 17.62 -0.32
C GLY A 84 10.48 16.20 0.26
N THR A 85 9.92 16.00 1.46
CA THR A 85 9.71 14.68 2.04
C THR A 85 8.45 14.08 1.46
N ARG A 86 8.51 12.81 1.07
CA ARG A 86 7.36 12.08 0.58
C ARG A 86 6.38 11.78 1.71
N VAL A 87 5.11 12.01 1.46
CA VAL A 87 4.02 11.73 2.40
C VAL A 87 2.93 10.91 1.72
N ILE A 88 2.34 10.00 2.47
CA ILE A 88 1.13 9.27 2.08
C ILE A 88 0.00 9.79 2.97
N MET A 89 -1.04 10.30 2.34
CA MET A 89 -2.24 10.77 3.04
C MET A 89 -3.41 9.88 2.66
N ILE A 90 -3.99 9.22 3.66
CA ILE A 90 -5.21 8.42 3.53
C ILE A 90 -6.38 9.33 3.84
N ASN A 91 -7.37 9.34 2.95
CA ASN A 91 -8.56 10.18 3.15
C ASN A 91 -9.24 9.85 4.49
N SER A 92 -9.42 10.87 5.32
CA SER A 92 -9.99 10.77 6.66
C SER A 92 -11.39 10.15 6.69
N LEU A 93 -12.13 10.17 5.56
CA LEU A 93 -13.39 9.46 5.39
C LEU A 93 -13.25 7.95 5.62
N TYR A 94 -12.06 7.39 5.45
CA TYR A 94 -11.76 5.95 5.62
C TYR A 94 -11.11 5.63 6.97
N ARG A 95 -11.01 6.59 7.89
CA ARG A 95 -10.41 6.37 9.23
C ARG A 95 -11.04 5.18 9.96
N ASN A 96 -12.33 4.93 9.77
CA ASN A 96 -13.05 3.81 10.40
C ASN A 96 -13.05 2.51 9.57
N ALA A 97 -12.38 2.49 8.41
CA ALA A 97 -12.26 1.28 7.62
C ALA A 97 -11.46 0.18 8.37
N PRO A 98 -11.69 -1.11 8.07
CA PRO A 98 -10.87 -2.21 8.59
C PRO A 98 -9.37 -2.00 8.33
N VAL A 99 -8.53 -2.48 9.25
CA VAL A 99 -7.07 -2.33 9.18
C VAL A 99 -6.50 -2.93 7.89
N GLU A 100 -7.06 -4.04 7.43
CA GLU A 100 -6.68 -4.71 6.17
C GLU A 100 -6.90 -3.81 4.96
N GLN A 101 -7.96 -3.01 4.95
CA GLN A 101 -8.22 -2.06 3.87
C GLN A 101 -7.26 -0.87 3.90
N ILE A 102 -6.93 -0.37 5.09
CA ILE A 102 -5.91 0.67 5.25
C ILE A 102 -4.54 0.15 4.79
N ALA A 103 -4.20 -1.10 5.12
CA ALA A 103 -2.97 -1.75 4.65
C ALA A 103 -2.89 -1.80 3.11
N CYS A 104 -4.00 -2.09 2.43
CA CYS A 104 -4.06 -2.06 0.96
C CYS A 104 -3.79 -0.66 0.38
N LEU A 105 -4.35 0.39 0.99
CA LEU A 105 -4.08 1.77 0.56
C LEU A 105 -2.62 2.15 0.79
N VAL A 106 -2.04 1.81 1.95
CA VAL A 106 -0.61 2.02 2.21
C VAL A 106 0.25 1.26 1.20
N ALA A 107 -0.11 0.02 0.87
CA ALA A 107 0.61 -0.79 -0.11
C ALA A 107 0.59 -0.14 -1.50
N HIS A 108 -0.58 0.33 -1.97
CA HIS A 108 -0.73 1.06 -3.24
C HIS A 108 0.16 2.31 -3.26
N GLU A 109 -0.03 3.21 -2.31
CA GLU A 109 0.64 4.51 -2.29
C GLU A 109 2.15 4.38 -2.09
N SER A 110 2.61 3.32 -1.43
CA SER A 110 4.04 3.06 -1.27
C SER A 110 4.76 2.80 -2.59
N MET A 111 4.05 2.35 -3.62
CA MET A 111 4.63 2.04 -4.93
C MET A 111 4.87 3.28 -5.79
N HIS A 112 4.24 4.41 -5.49
CA HIS A 112 4.49 5.67 -6.18
C HIS A 112 5.82 6.28 -5.74
N VAL A 113 6.86 6.10 -6.53
CA VAL A 113 8.22 6.60 -6.26
C VAL A 113 8.60 7.77 -7.19
N LYS A 114 7.88 7.97 -8.29
CA LYS A 114 8.04 9.10 -9.21
C LYS A 114 7.29 10.33 -8.68
N ARG A 115 7.75 11.53 -9.05
CA ARG A 115 7.02 12.77 -8.70
C ARG A 115 5.68 12.88 -9.40
N VAL A 116 5.60 12.35 -10.61
CA VAL A 116 4.38 12.26 -11.41
C VAL A 116 4.25 10.80 -11.81
N ALA A 117 3.17 10.18 -11.38
CA ALA A 117 2.88 8.79 -11.73
C ALA A 117 2.61 8.68 -13.23
N ASP A 118 3.03 7.58 -13.83
CA ASP A 118 2.67 7.18 -15.17
C ASP A 118 1.79 5.92 -15.14
N LEU A 119 1.35 5.49 -16.33
CA LEU A 119 0.48 4.31 -16.45
C LEU A 119 1.13 3.04 -15.90
N GLU A 120 2.44 2.88 -16.07
CA GLU A 120 3.16 1.72 -15.56
C GLU A 120 3.19 1.70 -14.04
N GLU A 121 3.57 2.82 -13.41
CA GLU A 121 3.64 2.95 -11.96
C GLU A 121 2.26 2.77 -11.31
N GLU A 122 1.21 3.39 -11.89
CA GLU A 122 -0.17 3.23 -11.41
C GLU A 122 -0.65 1.79 -11.56
N THR A 123 -0.24 1.11 -12.64
CA THR A 123 -0.54 -0.31 -12.84
C THR A 123 0.11 -1.16 -11.74
N ILE A 124 1.39 -0.96 -11.45
CA ILE A 124 2.13 -1.66 -10.40
C ILE A 124 1.49 -1.40 -9.03
N ALA A 125 1.16 -0.14 -8.72
CA ALA A 125 0.52 0.23 -7.47
C ALA A 125 -0.86 -0.44 -7.29
N THR A 126 -1.69 -0.43 -8.34
CA THR A 126 -3.01 -1.07 -8.31
C THR A 126 -2.92 -2.60 -8.22
N GLN A 127 -1.93 -3.22 -8.85
CA GLN A 127 -1.67 -4.66 -8.69
C GLN A 127 -1.23 -5.00 -7.28
N LYS A 128 -0.37 -4.18 -6.67
CA LYS A 128 0.05 -4.34 -5.28
C LYS A 128 -1.15 -4.26 -4.34
N GLU A 129 -2.03 -3.27 -4.53
CA GLU A 129 -3.29 -3.13 -3.78
C GLU A 129 -4.14 -4.40 -3.88
N ALA A 130 -4.36 -4.90 -5.10
CA ALA A 130 -5.15 -6.09 -5.38
C ALA A 130 -4.55 -7.36 -4.75
N ALA A 131 -3.24 -7.58 -4.91
CA ALA A 131 -2.54 -8.72 -4.34
C ALA A 131 -2.57 -8.71 -2.82
N THR A 132 -2.35 -7.52 -2.22
CA THR A 132 -2.42 -7.33 -0.77
C THR A 132 -3.82 -7.64 -0.25
N TRP A 133 -4.88 -7.13 -0.90
CA TRP A 133 -6.25 -7.45 -0.49
C TRP A 133 -6.57 -8.94 -0.62
N THR A 134 -6.18 -9.58 -1.73
CA THR A 134 -6.35 -11.02 -1.93
C THR A 134 -5.73 -11.84 -0.80
N ARG A 135 -4.59 -11.40 -0.27
CA ARG A 135 -3.88 -12.05 0.84
C ARG A 135 -4.50 -11.76 2.20
N LEU A 136 -4.90 -10.50 2.43
CA LEU A 136 -5.37 -10.05 3.75
C LEU A 136 -6.85 -10.32 4.00
N LYS A 137 -7.67 -10.46 2.95
CA LYS A 137 -9.10 -10.67 3.09
C LYS A 137 -9.39 -12.04 3.73
N VAL A 138 -9.91 -12.00 4.95
CA VAL A 138 -10.33 -13.21 5.68
C VAL A 138 -11.75 -13.60 5.24
N ALA A 139 -11.91 -14.79 4.67
CA ALA A 139 -13.19 -15.23 4.11
C ALA A 139 -14.33 -15.30 5.15
N SER A 140 -14.01 -15.59 6.41
CA SER A 140 -14.98 -15.65 7.51
C SER A 140 -15.32 -14.31 8.14
N LYS A 141 -14.61 -13.22 7.77
CA LYS A 141 -14.82 -11.87 8.30
C LYS A 141 -15.81 -11.10 7.44
N ALA A 142 -16.88 -10.58 8.05
CA ALA A 142 -17.76 -9.64 7.40
C ALA A 142 -17.09 -8.27 7.27
N TYR A 143 -16.93 -7.79 6.05
CA TYR A 143 -16.45 -6.44 5.78
C TYR A 143 -17.64 -5.51 5.47
N PRO A 144 -17.60 -4.23 5.90
CA PRO A 144 -18.68 -3.30 5.63
C PRO A 144 -18.81 -3.06 4.11
N ASP A 145 -20.05 -2.97 3.59
CA ASP A 145 -20.30 -2.67 2.17
C ASP A 145 -20.05 -1.18 1.89
N THR A 146 -18.79 -0.82 1.66
CA THR A 146 -18.33 0.54 1.35
C THR A 146 -17.81 0.63 -0.09
N LYS A 147 -17.61 1.87 -0.57
CA LYS A 147 -16.93 2.11 -1.86
C LYS A 147 -15.54 1.47 -1.88
N LEU A 148 -14.81 1.53 -0.77
CA LEU A 148 -13.47 0.95 -0.66
C LEU A 148 -13.52 -0.58 -0.73
N THR A 149 -14.41 -1.22 0.02
CA THR A 149 -14.58 -2.68 -0.02
C THR A 149 -14.90 -3.17 -1.43
N ARG A 150 -15.90 -2.55 -2.08
CA ARG A 150 -16.28 -2.91 -3.46
C ARG A 150 -15.14 -2.71 -4.47
N ARG A 151 -14.35 -1.64 -4.30
CA ARG A 151 -13.14 -1.42 -5.12
C ARG A 151 -12.14 -2.55 -4.93
N LEU A 152 -11.78 -2.86 -3.70
CA LEU A 152 -10.80 -3.88 -3.36
C LEU A 152 -11.23 -5.26 -3.85
N ASP A 153 -12.49 -5.63 -3.65
CA ASP A 153 -13.04 -6.91 -4.14
C ASP A 153 -12.99 -7.01 -5.67
N LYS A 154 -13.33 -5.93 -6.36
CA LYS A 154 -13.24 -5.88 -7.82
C LYS A 154 -11.80 -6.02 -8.32
N LEU A 155 -10.85 -5.34 -7.68
CA LEU A 155 -9.43 -5.41 -8.05
C LEU A 155 -8.86 -6.80 -7.78
N SER A 156 -9.17 -7.40 -6.63
CA SER A 156 -8.78 -8.78 -6.28
C SER A 156 -9.34 -9.79 -7.29
N GLY A 157 -10.61 -9.65 -7.66
CA GLY A 157 -11.22 -10.50 -8.69
C GLY A 157 -10.49 -10.41 -10.05
N MET A 158 -10.11 -9.20 -10.48
CA MET A 158 -9.32 -9.02 -11.70
C MET A 158 -7.91 -9.61 -11.57
N TYR A 159 -7.28 -9.44 -10.42
CA TYR A 159 -5.94 -9.97 -10.15
C TYR A 159 -5.93 -11.51 -10.20
N MET A 160 -6.94 -12.15 -9.62
CA MET A 160 -7.05 -13.62 -9.61
C MET A 160 -7.51 -14.21 -10.95
N ALA A 161 -8.31 -13.47 -11.72
CA ALA A 161 -8.89 -13.98 -12.97
C ALA A 161 -7.87 -14.12 -14.11
N SER A 162 -6.66 -13.61 -13.96
CA SER A 162 -5.69 -13.62 -15.04
C SER A 162 -4.37 -14.26 -14.61
N SER A 163 -3.98 -15.32 -15.31
CA SER A 163 -2.57 -15.75 -15.38
C SER A 163 -1.65 -14.63 -15.89
N ASN A 164 -2.22 -13.58 -16.49
CA ASN A 164 -1.61 -12.34 -16.95
C ASN A 164 -2.30 -11.11 -16.35
N GLY A 165 -2.52 -11.08 -15.03
CA GLY A 165 -3.21 -10.01 -14.27
C GLY A 165 -2.84 -8.59 -14.63
N ASN A 166 -1.63 -8.43 -15.12
CA ASN A 166 -1.06 -7.17 -15.54
C ASN A 166 -1.91 -6.46 -16.60
N ASN A 167 -2.36 -7.14 -17.62
CA ASN A 167 -3.04 -6.52 -18.76
C ASN A 167 -4.48 -6.07 -18.41
N ILE A 168 -5.21 -6.81 -17.57
CA ILE A 168 -6.59 -6.44 -17.21
C ILE A 168 -6.60 -5.17 -16.35
N ILE A 169 -5.73 -5.11 -15.34
CA ILE A 169 -5.62 -3.93 -14.48
C ILE A 169 -5.11 -2.73 -15.28
N GLN A 170 -4.06 -2.90 -16.09
CA GLN A 170 -3.53 -1.85 -16.94
C GLN A 170 -4.58 -1.29 -17.91
N ASN A 171 -5.29 -2.17 -18.62
CA ASN A 171 -6.36 -1.77 -19.54
C ASN A 171 -7.49 -1.05 -18.80
N LYS A 172 -7.82 -1.47 -17.57
CA LYS A 172 -8.81 -0.78 -16.77
C LYS A 172 -8.36 0.65 -16.39
N ILE A 173 -7.10 0.83 -16.00
CA ILE A 173 -6.54 2.14 -15.67
C ILE A 173 -6.51 3.01 -16.93
N ALA A 174 -5.96 2.51 -18.04
CA ALA A 174 -5.85 3.22 -19.29
C ALA A 174 -7.20 3.68 -19.89
N ASN A 175 -8.28 2.92 -19.64
CA ASN A 175 -9.63 3.25 -20.12
C ASN A 175 -10.50 3.97 -19.08
N ASN A 176 -9.99 4.26 -17.89
CA ASN A 176 -10.74 4.97 -16.87
C ASN A 176 -10.54 6.48 -17.02
N GLY A 177 -11.62 7.24 -17.23
CA GLY A 177 -11.55 8.69 -17.47
C GLY A 177 -10.87 9.50 -16.36
N PHE A 178 -10.98 9.05 -15.09
CA PHE A 178 -10.28 9.70 -13.98
C PHE A 178 -8.76 9.52 -14.08
N TYR A 179 -8.30 8.29 -14.31
CA TYR A 179 -6.86 8.01 -14.49
C TYR A 179 -6.32 8.63 -15.77
N ARG A 180 -7.08 8.60 -16.87
CA ARG A 180 -6.66 9.25 -18.13
C ARG A 180 -6.38 10.74 -17.90
N ALA A 181 -7.28 11.45 -17.22
CA ALA A 181 -7.08 12.86 -16.89
C ALA A 181 -5.89 13.10 -15.95
N GLN A 182 -5.72 12.23 -14.95
CA GLN A 182 -4.63 12.32 -13.98
C GLN A 182 -3.26 12.03 -14.60
N LEU A 183 -3.19 11.04 -15.50
CA LEU A 183 -1.95 10.56 -16.13
C LEU A 183 -1.64 11.26 -17.47
N GLY A 184 -2.48 12.20 -17.91
CA GLY A 184 -2.30 12.89 -19.21
C GLY A 184 -2.44 11.98 -20.42
N LEU A 185 -3.21 10.89 -20.31
CA LEU A 185 -3.46 9.95 -21.39
C LEU A 185 -4.58 10.51 -22.29
N ASN A 186 -4.22 11.06 -23.44
CA ASN A 186 -5.15 11.55 -24.48
C ASN A 186 -5.72 10.41 -25.34
#